data_38560134cfc6e835d55a8b7ed34095e7
#
_entry.id   38560134cfc6e835d55a8b7ed34095e7
#
_cell.length_a   1.000
_cell.length_b   1.000
_cell.length_c   1.000
_cell.angle_alpha   90.00
_cell.angle_beta   90.00
_cell.angle_gamma   90.00
#
_symmetry.space_group_name_H-M   'P 1'
#
loop_
_entity.id
_entity.type
_entity.pdbx_description
1 polymer ?
#
loop_
_entity_poly.entity_id
_entity_poly.type
_entity_poly.pdbx_seq_one_letter_code
_entity_poly.pdbx_strand_id
1 'polypeptide(L)'
;MNGVTAFFGSDHSVGRPLLDNDMMFGKVTDMSAGADWIYEANPVHRKSAAESVFEDLRSAIVSGRLTVGTRLPSETHLAGRYGVSRPIVREALRSLQTLGMTQTRTGSGTFVLTDSPRQELRYGGYSARDLMEARPFVEVPAAGWAALRRTDQQVARMMKLCGEMDQQEDLHKWVLLDCEFHSAIAEASGNSLFAKVIADARDSVSQQSELLNLMAHRRVASNIEHRKIAEAIEAGSEDGARQAMEAHLGKVKQAVTSIMGDDAR
;
A
#
# COMPACT_ATOMS: atom_id res chain seq x y z
N MET A 1 56.46 -33.80 -43.85
CA MET A 1 57.74 -33.98 -43.16
C MET A 1 57.43 -34.12 -41.71
N ASN A 2 57.49 -35.33 -41.27
CA ASN A 2 58.34 -35.95 -40.25
C ASN A 2 58.03 -35.37 -38.84
N GLY A 3 57.69 -36.09 -37.84
CA GLY A 3 57.96 -37.49 -37.47
C GLY A 3 57.75 -37.54 -35.97
N VAL A 4 56.98 -38.51 -35.45
CA VAL A 4 57.50 -39.73 -34.82
C VAL A 4 58.17 -39.41 -33.46
N THR A 5 57.88 -39.96 -32.31
CA THR A 5 57.63 -41.29 -31.75
C THR A 5 57.58 -41.09 -30.23
N ALA A 6 56.63 -41.63 -29.47
CA ALA A 6 56.55 -42.86 -28.75
C ALA A 6 57.56 -43.06 -27.56
N PHE A 7 57.16 -43.47 -26.38
CA PHE A 7 57.25 -44.79 -25.78
C PHE A 7 57.34 -44.81 -24.24
N PHE A 8 56.57 -45.74 -23.69
CA PHE A 8 56.73 -46.52 -22.42
C PHE A 8 56.65 -45.77 -21.07
N GLY A 9 55.95 -46.17 -20.12
CA GLY A 9 55.38 -47.48 -19.72
C GLY A 9 55.63 -47.75 -18.23
N SER A 10 54.69 -48.39 -17.62
CA SER A 10 54.76 -49.28 -16.44
C SER A 10 53.87 -48.86 -15.26
N ASP A 11 52.79 -49.44 -15.21
CA ASP A 11 52.16 -50.40 -14.27
C ASP A 11 52.76 -50.43 -12.86
N HIS A 12 51.96 -50.09 -11.86
CA HIS A 12 51.98 -50.75 -10.55
C HIS A 12 50.57 -50.61 -9.92
N SER A 13 49.84 -51.68 -9.97
CA SER A 13 48.68 -52.03 -9.20
C SER A 13 48.97 -52.06 -7.70
N VAL A 14 48.24 -51.29 -6.89
CA VAL A 14 48.00 -51.63 -5.48
C VAL A 14 46.51 -51.33 -5.18
N GLY A 15 45.83 -52.41 -4.81
CA GLY A 15 44.43 -52.43 -4.49
C GLY A 15 44.06 -51.51 -3.32
N ARG A 16 42.94 -50.91 -3.45
CA ARG A 16 42.23 -50.27 -2.35
C ARG A 16 40.92 -51.00 -2.12
N PRO A 17 40.54 -51.23 -0.87
CA PRO A 17 39.29 -51.90 -0.55
C PRO A 17 38.13 -50.91 -0.78
N LEU A 18 37.07 -51.42 -1.37
CA LEU A 18 35.74 -50.82 -1.46
C LEU A 18 35.22 -50.53 -0.04
N LEU A 19 35.15 -49.30 0.36
CA LEU A 19 34.30 -48.88 1.47
C LEU A 19 32.95 -48.50 0.88
N ASP A 20 31.97 -49.33 1.11
CA ASP A 20 30.54 -49.07 1.01
C ASP A 20 30.24 -47.81 1.84
N ASN A 21 29.93 -46.74 1.16
CA ASN A 21 29.42 -45.50 1.78
C ASN A 21 28.00 -45.20 1.27
N ASP A 22 27.17 -46.26 1.33
CA ASP A 22 25.74 -46.16 1.06
C ASP A 22 24.98 -46.21 2.40
N MET A 23 25.16 -45.22 3.23
CA MET A 23 24.23 -44.93 4.33
C MET A 23 24.57 -43.57 4.92
N MET A 24 23.86 -42.57 4.50
CA MET A 24 23.42 -41.35 5.18
C MET A 24 23.37 -40.12 4.26
N PHE A 25 22.62 -40.19 3.19
CA PHE A 25 21.95 -39.01 2.70
C PHE A 25 20.47 -39.34 2.55
N GLY A 26 19.74 -39.01 3.61
CA GLY A 26 18.30 -38.97 3.58
C GLY A 26 17.85 -38.15 2.38
N LYS A 27 16.85 -38.65 1.70
CA LYS A 27 16.15 -37.97 0.58
C LYS A 27 16.09 -36.50 0.87
N VAL A 28 16.76 -35.70 0.04
CA VAL A 28 16.44 -34.27 -0.09
C VAL A 28 15.02 -34.23 -0.62
N THR A 29 14.08 -34.16 0.31
CA THR A 29 12.67 -33.85 -0.01
C THR A 29 12.67 -32.55 -0.77
N ASP A 30 11.99 -32.57 -1.89
CA ASP A 30 11.66 -31.48 -2.77
C ASP A 30 11.45 -30.15 -1.99
N MET A 31 12.44 -29.25 -2.04
CA MET A 31 12.41 -27.95 -1.40
C MET A 31 11.49 -26.96 -2.14
N SER A 32 10.84 -27.38 -3.24
CA SER A 32 9.93 -26.53 -4.01
C SER A 32 8.58 -26.33 -3.32
N ALA A 33 8.08 -27.34 -2.61
CA ALA A 33 6.79 -27.25 -1.91
C ALA A 33 6.84 -26.44 -0.59
N GLY A 34 8.02 -26.15 -0.06
CA GLY A 34 8.21 -25.39 1.18
C GLY A 34 8.44 -23.90 0.99
N ALA A 35 8.69 -23.46 -0.24
CA ALA A 35 8.98 -22.03 -0.52
C ALA A 35 7.71 -21.19 -0.79
N ASP A 36 6.63 -21.82 -1.24
CA ASP A 36 5.42 -21.09 -1.64
C ASP A 36 4.67 -20.45 -0.45
N TRP A 37 4.72 -21.07 0.74
CA TRP A 37 4.09 -20.49 1.94
C TRP A 37 4.67 -19.14 2.36
N ILE A 38 5.93 -18.84 2.03
CA ILE A 38 6.57 -17.58 2.39
C ILE A 38 6.02 -16.41 1.57
N TYR A 39 5.50 -16.69 0.36
CA TYR A 39 4.82 -15.70 -0.48
C TYR A 39 3.36 -15.51 -0.09
N GLU A 40 2.79 -16.46 0.68
CA GLU A 40 1.45 -16.37 1.27
C GLU A 40 1.49 -15.78 2.69
N ALA A 41 2.68 -15.72 3.31
CA ALA A 41 2.84 -15.18 4.65
C ALA A 41 2.49 -13.68 4.65
N ASN A 42 1.46 -13.30 5.41
CA ASN A 42 1.16 -11.90 5.65
C ASN A 42 2.35 -11.23 6.35
N PRO A 43 2.97 -10.20 5.75
CA PRO A 43 4.07 -9.50 6.37
C PRO A 43 3.64 -8.91 7.72
N VAL A 44 4.40 -9.18 8.77
CA VAL A 44 4.19 -8.58 10.09
C VAL A 44 4.56 -7.10 9.99
N HIS A 45 3.55 -6.23 9.89
CA HIS A 45 3.76 -4.78 9.84
C HIS A 45 4.04 -4.24 11.24
N ARG A 46 5.17 -3.55 11.41
CA ARG A 46 5.34 -2.62 12.53
C ARG A 46 4.39 -1.45 12.30
N LYS A 47 3.53 -1.18 13.29
CA LYS A 47 2.69 0.03 13.28
C LYS A 47 3.58 1.25 13.10
N SER A 48 3.19 2.15 12.20
CA SER A 48 3.86 3.44 12.07
C SER A 48 3.68 4.26 13.36
N ALA A 49 4.54 5.26 13.56
CA ALA A 49 4.39 6.15 14.71
C ALA A 49 3.05 6.94 14.66
N ALA A 50 2.58 7.29 13.46
CA ALA A 50 1.28 7.95 13.28
C ALA A 50 0.11 7.03 13.63
N GLU A 51 0.16 5.76 13.19
CA GLU A 51 -0.82 4.73 13.57
C GLU A 51 -0.89 4.53 15.08
N SER A 52 0.27 4.48 15.75
CA SER A 52 0.33 4.27 17.19
C SER A 52 -0.29 5.44 17.96
N VAL A 53 0.00 6.68 17.56
CA VAL A 53 -0.60 7.89 18.15
C VAL A 53 -2.10 7.95 17.88
N PHE A 54 -2.52 7.66 16.65
CA PHE A 54 -3.93 7.65 16.25
C PHE A 54 -4.73 6.62 17.07
N GLU A 55 -4.26 5.39 17.16
CA GLU A 55 -4.96 4.31 17.90
C GLU A 55 -5.04 4.59 19.39
N ASP A 56 -4.00 5.17 20.01
CA ASP A 56 -4.05 5.51 21.44
C ASP A 56 -5.06 6.64 21.72
N LEU A 57 -5.05 7.70 20.91
CA LEU A 57 -6.02 8.79 21.02
C LEU A 57 -7.45 8.30 20.74
N ARG A 58 -7.65 7.51 19.68
CA ARG A 58 -8.94 6.91 19.35
C ARG A 58 -9.46 6.03 20.49
N SER A 59 -8.63 5.14 21.00
CA SER A 59 -8.96 4.28 22.14
C SER A 59 -9.32 5.08 23.38
N ALA A 60 -8.60 6.18 23.65
CA ALA A 60 -8.89 7.06 24.78
C ALA A 60 -10.25 7.76 24.63
N ILE A 61 -10.65 8.12 23.40
CA ILE A 61 -11.96 8.71 23.12
C ILE A 61 -13.06 7.66 23.25
N VAL A 62 -12.93 6.50 22.57
CA VAL A 62 -13.94 5.43 22.58
C VAL A 62 -14.17 4.86 23.99
N SER A 63 -13.09 4.73 24.78
CA SER A 63 -13.20 4.26 26.18
C SER A 63 -13.70 5.31 27.17
N GLY A 64 -13.96 6.54 26.72
CA GLY A 64 -14.39 7.65 27.59
C GLY A 64 -13.30 8.25 28.48
N ARG A 65 -12.03 7.86 28.33
CA ARG A 65 -10.89 8.53 28.99
C ARG A 65 -10.74 9.99 28.52
N LEU A 66 -11.09 10.25 27.27
CA LEU A 66 -11.24 11.57 26.67
C LEU A 66 -12.71 11.76 26.31
N THR A 67 -13.47 12.42 27.16
CA THR A 67 -14.92 12.61 26.97
C THR A 67 -15.22 13.67 25.89
N VAL A 68 -16.43 13.62 25.35
CA VAL A 68 -16.94 14.62 24.41
C VAL A 68 -16.85 16.03 25.04
N GLY A 69 -16.37 17.00 24.25
CA GLY A 69 -16.08 18.36 24.70
C GLY A 69 -14.67 18.57 25.27
N THR A 70 -13.94 17.49 25.57
CA THR A 70 -12.55 17.60 26.06
C THR A 70 -11.66 18.27 25.03
N ARG A 71 -10.87 19.26 25.47
CA ARG A 71 -9.80 19.84 24.68
C ARG A 71 -8.58 18.92 24.71
N LEU A 72 -8.11 18.50 23.56
CA LEU A 72 -6.87 17.72 23.45
C LEU A 72 -5.63 18.58 23.75
N PRO A 73 -4.54 17.99 24.26
CA PRO A 73 -3.27 18.68 24.39
C PRO A 73 -2.78 19.19 23.04
N SER A 74 -1.92 20.23 23.05
CA SER A 74 -1.36 20.79 21.81
C SER A 74 -0.50 19.77 21.05
N GLU A 75 -0.37 19.94 19.72
CA GLU A 75 0.51 19.11 18.88
C GLU A 75 1.94 19.02 19.49
N THR A 76 2.46 20.12 20.01
CA THR A 76 3.79 20.16 20.62
C THR A 76 3.84 19.30 21.90
N HIS A 77 2.81 19.36 22.73
CA HIS A 77 2.73 18.57 23.96
C HIS A 77 2.59 17.07 23.65
N LEU A 78 1.70 16.72 22.70
CA LEU A 78 1.53 15.34 22.25
C LEU A 78 2.82 14.79 21.62
N ALA A 79 3.49 15.56 20.77
CA ALA A 79 4.76 15.18 20.16
C ALA A 79 5.83 14.85 21.21
N GLY A 80 5.97 15.69 22.22
CA GLY A 80 6.87 15.44 23.36
C GLY A 80 6.47 14.21 24.18
N ARG A 81 5.16 13.99 24.39
CA ARG A 81 4.65 12.87 25.19
C ARG A 81 4.83 11.52 24.48
N TYR A 82 4.61 11.48 23.16
CA TYR A 82 4.76 10.26 22.34
C TYR A 82 6.19 10.04 21.84
N GLY A 83 7.10 11.01 22.00
CA GLY A 83 8.47 10.91 21.48
C GLY A 83 8.54 10.94 19.94
N VAL A 84 7.61 11.63 19.29
CA VAL A 84 7.49 11.70 17.83
C VAL A 84 7.55 13.15 17.32
N SER A 85 7.68 13.34 16.01
CA SER A 85 7.66 14.68 15.42
C SER A 85 6.22 15.25 15.38
N ARG A 86 6.11 16.59 15.35
CA ARG A 86 4.80 17.28 15.23
C ARG A 86 4.01 16.90 13.96
N PRO A 87 4.62 16.71 12.79
CA PRO A 87 3.92 16.19 11.61
C PRO A 87 3.20 14.87 11.85
N ILE A 88 3.83 13.91 12.54
CA ILE A 88 3.24 12.61 12.89
C ILE A 88 1.98 12.80 13.76
N VAL A 89 2.04 13.65 14.78
CA VAL A 89 0.87 13.97 15.61
C VAL A 89 -0.24 14.63 14.79
N ARG A 90 0.13 15.55 13.90
CA ARG A 90 -0.84 16.24 13.04
C ARG A 90 -1.57 15.28 12.11
N GLU A 91 -0.87 14.31 11.56
CA GLU A 91 -1.44 13.24 10.74
C GLU A 91 -2.48 12.44 11.53
N ALA A 92 -2.14 11.97 12.72
CA ALA A 92 -3.07 11.26 13.60
C ALA A 92 -4.31 12.11 13.95
N LEU A 93 -4.13 13.40 14.27
CA LEU A 93 -5.25 14.31 14.59
C LEU A 93 -6.14 14.59 13.38
N ARG A 94 -5.56 14.72 12.17
CA ARG A 94 -6.34 14.85 10.93
C ARG A 94 -7.22 13.63 10.68
N SER A 95 -6.70 12.43 10.92
CA SER A 95 -7.47 11.21 10.75
C SER A 95 -8.63 11.12 11.73
N LEU A 96 -8.43 11.50 13.00
CA LEU A 96 -9.53 11.64 13.97
C LEU A 96 -10.56 12.70 13.53
N GLN A 97 -10.12 13.78 12.92
CA GLN A 97 -10.99 14.82 12.39
C GLN A 97 -11.77 14.32 11.16
N THR A 98 -11.15 13.55 10.28
CA THR A 98 -11.81 12.90 9.14
C THR A 98 -12.90 11.93 9.61
N LEU A 99 -12.65 11.17 10.68
CA LEU A 99 -13.67 10.35 11.34
C LEU A 99 -14.76 11.17 12.02
N GLY A 100 -14.62 12.51 12.07
CA GLY A 100 -15.55 13.39 12.78
C GLY A 100 -15.49 13.27 14.30
N MET A 101 -14.55 12.52 14.84
CA MET A 101 -14.38 12.33 16.29
C MET A 101 -13.78 13.55 16.98
N THR A 102 -13.06 14.39 16.24
CA THR A 102 -12.48 15.63 16.75
C THR A 102 -12.74 16.81 15.82
N GLN A 103 -12.57 18.02 16.32
CA GLN A 103 -12.61 19.27 15.55
C GLN A 103 -11.52 20.22 16.01
N THR A 104 -10.73 20.72 15.05
CA THR A 104 -9.77 21.78 15.31
C THR A 104 -10.42 23.15 15.09
N ARG A 105 -10.33 24.03 16.09
CA ARG A 105 -10.78 25.43 16.02
C ARG A 105 -9.54 26.31 16.06
N THR A 106 -9.35 27.11 15.01
CA THR A 106 -8.19 28.01 14.88
C THR A 106 -8.03 28.87 16.13
N GLY A 107 -6.83 28.90 16.68
CA GLY A 107 -6.51 29.63 17.92
C GLY A 107 -7.05 29.00 19.22
N SER A 108 -7.97 28.04 19.15
CA SER A 108 -8.62 27.44 20.34
C SER A 108 -8.14 26.01 20.65
N GLY A 109 -7.66 25.29 19.62
CA GLY A 109 -7.17 23.92 19.77
C GLY A 109 -8.11 22.86 19.18
N THR A 110 -7.82 21.59 19.45
CA THR A 110 -8.60 20.44 18.99
C THR A 110 -9.48 19.91 20.12
N PHE A 111 -10.74 19.62 19.83
CA PHE A 111 -11.76 19.18 20.78
C PHE A 111 -12.37 17.86 20.34
N VAL A 112 -12.69 16.98 21.30
CA VAL A 112 -13.46 15.75 21.06
C VAL A 112 -14.91 16.11 20.78
N LEU A 113 -15.48 15.62 19.66
CA LEU A 113 -16.88 15.84 19.26
C LEU A 113 -17.79 14.67 19.54
N THR A 114 -17.29 13.44 19.36
CA THR A 114 -18.04 12.19 19.55
C THR A 114 -17.09 11.05 19.91
N ASP A 115 -17.59 10.04 20.56
CA ASP A 115 -16.89 8.81 20.92
C ASP A 115 -16.97 7.72 19.85
N SER A 116 -17.74 7.94 18.79
CA SER A 116 -17.89 7.05 17.65
C SER A 116 -17.65 7.79 16.32
N PRO A 117 -17.13 7.12 15.29
CA PRO A 117 -17.01 7.69 13.95
C PRO A 117 -18.38 8.15 13.43
N ARG A 118 -18.37 9.20 12.60
CA ARG A 118 -19.58 9.64 11.90
C ARG A 118 -20.07 8.54 10.95
N GLN A 119 -21.38 8.43 10.79
CA GLN A 119 -22.00 7.53 9.81
C GLN A 119 -21.56 7.84 8.37
N GLU A 120 -21.28 9.10 8.06
CA GLU A 120 -20.79 9.54 6.76
C GLU A 120 -19.38 10.14 6.89
N LEU A 121 -18.37 9.42 6.35
CA LEU A 121 -17.01 9.95 6.25
C LEU A 121 -16.93 10.98 5.11
N ARG A 122 -16.29 12.11 5.38
CA ARG A 122 -16.04 13.15 4.38
C ARG A 122 -14.55 13.44 4.25
N TYR A 123 -14.11 13.54 3.01
CA TYR A 123 -12.75 13.84 2.63
C TYR A 123 -12.74 15.17 1.88
N GLY A 124 -12.47 16.26 2.58
CA GLY A 124 -12.59 17.59 2.00
C GLY A 124 -14.01 17.89 1.50
N GLY A 125 -14.15 18.12 0.20
CA GLY A 125 -15.43 18.46 -0.45
C GLY A 125 -16.37 17.28 -0.70
N TYR A 126 -15.85 16.03 -0.69
CA TYR A 126 -16.58 14.83 -1.10
C TYR A 126 -16.80 13.88 0.08
N SER A 127 -17.91 13.14 0.04
CA SER A 127 -18.13 12.03 0.96
C SER A 127 -17.36 10.78 0.51
N ALA A 128 -17.16 9.83 1.45
CA ALA A 128 -16.63 8.51 1.10
C ALA A 128 -17.47 7.83 0.01
N ARG A 129 -18.79 8.01 0.09
CA ARG A 129 -19.74 7.49 -0.89
C ARG A 129 -19.49 8.08 -2.28
N ASP A 130 -19.36 9.42 -2.40
CA ASP A 130 -19.10 10.08 -3.68
C ASP A 130 -17.85 9.52 -4.35
N LEU A 131 -16.76 9.35 -3.57
CA LEU A 131 -15.52 8.78 -4.09
C LEU A 131 -15.67 7.31 -4.50
N MET A 132 -16.36 6.48 -3.69
CA MET A 132 -16.58 5.06 -4.01
C MET A 132 -17.46 4.88 -5.24
N GLU A 133 -18.41 5.78 -5.48
CA GLU A 133 -19.29 5.74 -6.65
C GLU A 133 -18.60 6.27 -7.91
N ALA A 134 -17.84 7.37 -7.83
CA ALA A 134 -17.27 8.04 -9.00
C ALA A 134 -15.97 7.42 -9.52
N ARG A 135 -15.04 7.05 -8.64
CA ARG A 135 -13.71 6.56 -9.02
C ARG A 135 -13.72 5.39 -10.01
N PRO A 136 -14.55 4.34 -9.84
CA PRO A 136 -14.59 3.24 -10.81
C PRO A 136 -14.94 3.66 -12.23
N PHE A 137 -15.81 4.66 -12.40
CA PHE A 137 -16.22 5.14 -13.72
C PHE A 137 -15.15 6.00 -14.41
N VAL A 138 -14.16 6.47 -13.69
CA VAL A 138 -13.04 7.27 -14.21
C VAL A 138 -11.77 6.43 -14.31
N GLU A 139 -11.37 5.78 -13.23
CA GLU A 139 -10.07 5.13 -13.11
C GLU A 139 -10.00 3.78 -13.83
N VAL A 140 -11.08 2.99 -13.82
CA VAL A 140 -11.13 1.69 -14.54
C VAL A 140 -10.99 1.89 -16.06
N PRO A 141 -11.80 2.74 -16.71
CA PRO A 141 -11.60 3.00 -18.14
C PRO A 141 -10.27 3.71 -18.43
N ALA A 142 -9.77 4.56 -17.53
CA ALA A 142 -8.47 5.20 -17.70
C ALA A 142 -7.33 4.16 -17.74
N ALA A 143 -7.36 3.17 -16.85
CA ALA A 143 -6.36 2.08 -16.84
C ALA A 143 -6.40 1.26 -18.13
N GLY A 144 -7.59 0.91 -18.63
CA GLY A 144 -7.73 0.19 -19.91
C GLY A 144 -7.18 1.00 -21.09
N TRP A 145 -7.50 2.28 -21.19
CA TRP A 145 -6.97 3.14 -22.24
C TRP A 145 -5.47 3.42 -22.09
N ALA A 146 -4.97 3.50 -20.87
CA ALA A 146 -3.54 3.58 -20.63
C ALA A 146 -2.80 2.37 -21.22
N ALA A 147 -3.34 1.16 -21.04
CA ALA A 147 -2.75 -0.05 -21.62
C ALA A 147 -2.64 0.01 -23.16
N LEU A 148 -3.59 0.67 -23.83
CA LEU A 148 -3.60 0.80 -25.29
C LEU A 148 -2.74 1.97 -25.81
N ARG A 149 -2.54 3.03 -25.02
CA ARG A 149 -2.02 4.33 -25.50
C ARG A 149 -0.71 4.76 -24.86
N ARG A 150 -0.29 4.08 -23.76
CA ARG A 150 0.92 4.39 -23.03
C ARG A 150 2.15 4.45 -23.94
N THR A 151 3.10 5.32 -23.57
CA THR A 151 4.47 5.29 -24.07
C THR A 151 5.35 4.49 -23.11
N ASP A 152 6.52 4.03 -23.60
CA ASP A 152 7.51 3.34 -22.75
C ASP A 152 7.96 4.20 -21.58
N GLN A 153 8.06 5.53 -21.77
CA GLN A 153 8.41 6.47 -20.70
C GLN A 153 7.33 6.53 -19.61
N GLN A 154 6.05 6.47 -19.97
CA GLN A 154 4.95 6.46 -19.00
C GLN A 154 4.89 5.14 -18.22
N VAL A 155 5.16 4.01 -18.88
CA VAL A 155 5.31 2.71 -18.19
C VAL A 155 6.47 2.77 -17.20
N ALA A 156 7.64 3.22 -17.64
CA ALA A 156 8.82 3.34 -16.78
C ALA A 156 8.54 4.24 -15.55
N ARG A 157 7.76 5.35 -15.72
CA ARG A 157 7.33 6.20 -14.60
C ARG A 157 6.43 5.44 -13.62
N MET A 158 5.42 4.71 -14.10
CA MET A 158 4.53 3.93 -13.24
C MET A 158 5.26 2.84 -12.46
N MET A 159 6.16 2.09 -13.12
CA MET A 159 6.98 1.07 -12.47
C MET A 159 7.94 1.67 -11.43
N LYS A 160 8.52 2.83 -11.71
CA LYS A 160 9.35 3.57 -10.76
C LYS A 160 8.54 3.98 -9.52
N LEU A 161 7.33 4.53 -9.69
CA LEU A 161 6.44 4.90 -8.59
C LEU A 161 6.08 3.69 -7.72
N CYS A 162 5.81 2.51 -8.32
CA CYS A 162 5.61 1.27 -7.58
C CYS A 162 6.85 0.92 -6.71
N GLY A 163 8.05 1.03 -7.29
CA GLY A 163 9.30 0.77 -6.56
C GLY A 163 9.57 1.77 -5.43
N GLU A 164 9.24 3.04 -5.63
CA GLU A 164 9.34 4.08 -4.60
C GLU A 164 8.33 3.86 -3.46
N MET A 165 7.10 3.47 -3.78
CA MET A 165 6.08 3.10 -2.77
C MET A 165 6.51 1.90 -1.93
N ASP A 166 7.16 0.89 -2.52
CA ASP A 166 7.65 -0.29 -1.78
C ASP A 166 8.73 0.07 -0.73
N GLN A 167 9.53 1.10 -1.01
CA GLN A 167 10.61 1.55 -0.13
C GLN A 167 10.18 2.65 0.85
N GLN A 168 8.97 3.21 0.68
CA GLN A 168 8.55 4.37 1.46
C GLN A 168 7.96 3.97 2.80
N GLU A 169 8.65 4.35 3.89
CA GLU A 169 8.18 4.10 5.27
C GLU A 169 7.29 5.24 5.81
N ASP A 170 7.53 6.47 5.35
CA ASP A 170 6.73 7.65 5.73
C ASP A 170 5.37 7.58 5.03
N LEU A 171 4.29 7.50 5.82
CA LEU A 171 2.94 7.33 5.28
C LEU A 171 2.50 8.52 4.42
N HIS A 172 2.79 9.74 4.85
CA HIS A 172 2.39 10.92 4.08
C HIS A 172 3.07 10.96 2.70
N LYS A 173 4.36 10.64 2.64
CA LYS A 173 5.08 10.54 1.36
C LYS A 173 4.57 9.38 0.51
N TRP A 174 4.22 8.26 1.13
CA TRP A 174 3.62 7.13 0.43
C TRP A 174 2.29 7.53 -0.22
N VAL A 175 1.43 8.28 0.48
CA VAL A 175 0.15 8.78 -0.05
C VAL A 175 0.37 9.74 -1.23
N LEU A 176 1.41 10.55 -1.22
CA LEU A 176 1.74 11.41 -2.38
C LEU A 176 2.13 10.58 -3.60
N LEU A 177 2.90 9.49 -3.42
CA LEU A 177 3.26 8.56 -4.49
C LEU A 177 2.04 7.79 -5.02
N ASP A 178 1.14 7.36 -4.13
CA ASP A 178 -0.14 6.73 -4.46
C ASP A 178 -0.99 7.65 -5.38
N CYS A 179 -1.17 8.89 -4.98
CA CYS A 179 -1.87 9.90 -5.80
C CYS A 179 -1.17 10.17 -7.15
N GLU A 180 0.16 10.18 -7.17
CA GLU A 180 0.93 10.38 -8.39
C GLU A 180 0.81 9.18 -9.34
N PHE A 181 0.76 7.96 -8.81
CA PHE A 181 0.54 6.74 -9.58
C PHE A 181 -0.80 6.76 -10.32
N HIS A 182 -1.90 7.06 -9.62
CA HIS A 182 -3.22 7.19 -10.24
C HIS A 182 -3.28 8.32 -11.29
N SER A 183 -2.59 9.44 -11.02
CA SER A 183 -2.47 10.54 -11.98
C SER A 183 -1.70 10.10 -13.24
N ALA A 184 -0.60 9.36 -13.09
CA ALA A 184 0.19 8.86 -14.21
C ALA A 184 -0.62 7.90 -15.11
N ILE A 185 -1.47 7.06 -14.54
CA ILE A 185 -2.40 6.20 -15.30
C ILE A 185 -3.39 7.06 -16.10
N ALA A 186 -3.99 8.06 -15.45
CA ALA A 186 -4.95 8.94 -16.12
C ALA A 186 -4.32 9.72 -17.28
N GLU A 187 -3.10 10.23 -17.10
CA GLU A 187 -2.33 10.88 -18.15
C GLU A 187 -2.04 9.91 -19.31
N ALA A 188 -1.60 8.67 -19.01
CA ALA A 188 -1.31 7.65 -19.99
C ALA A 188 -2.54 7.19 -20.78
N SER A 189 -3.75 7.36 -20.23
CA SER A 189 -5.00 7.10 -20.93
C SER A 189 -5.18 7.99 -22.18
N GLY A 190 -4.46 9.11 -22.27
CA GLY A 190 -4.61 10.11 -23.34
C GLY A 190 -5.95 10.87 -23.29
N ASN A 191 -6.74 10.72 -22.20
CA ASN A 191 -7.97 11.48 -22.00
C ASN A 191 -7.77 12.58 -20.97
N SER A 192 -7.66 13.82 -21.44
CA SER A 192 -7.43 15.00 -20.59
C SER A 192 -8.54 15.26 -19.56
N LEU A 193 -9.77 14.81 -19.84
CA LEU A 193 -10.88 14.93 -18.89
C LEU A 193 -10.67 13.99 -17.70
N PHE A 194 -10.26 12.75 -17.92
CA PHE A 194 -9.93 11.80 -16.84
C PHE A 194 -8.79 12.32 -15.98
N ALA A 195 -7.72 12.80 -16.61
CA ALA A 195 -6.60 13.41 -15.88
C ALA A 195 -7.05 14.62 -15.04
N LYS A 196 -7.93 15.46 -15.57
CA LYS A 196 -8.47 16.62 -14.85
C LYS A 196 -9.34 16.21 -13.66
N VAL A 197 -10.26 15.27 -13.85
CA VAL A 197 -11.13 14.77 -12.76
C VAL A 197 -10.31 14.16 -11.61
N ILE A 198 -9.31 13.35 -11.92
CA ILE A 198 -8.44 12.75 -10.92
C ILE A 198 -7.61 13.82 -10.20
N ALA A 199 -7.09 14.82 -10.93
CA ALA A 199 -6.36 15.93 -10.33
C ALA A 199 -7.23 16.76 -9.38
N ASP A 200 -8.49 17.04 -9.74
CA ASP A 200 -9.42 17.80 -8.91
C ASP A 200 -9.87 17.04 -7.65
N ALA A 201 -9.92 15.70 -7.72
CA ALA A 201 -10.23 14.84 -6.57
C ALA A 201 -9.03 14.52 -5.67
N ARG A 202 -7.81 14.93 -6.05
CA ARG A 202 -6.53 14.52 -5.43
C ARG A 202 -6.52 14.67 -3.92
N ASP A 203 -6.90 15.83 -3.40
CA ASP A 203 -6.84 16.11 -1.96
C ASP A 203 -7.79 15.20 -1.17
N SER A 204 -8.96 14.91 -1.74
CA SER A 204 -9.96 14.03 -1.11
C SER A 204 -9.52 12.55 -1.14
N VAL A 205 -8.94 12.10 -2.26
CA VAL A 205 -8.37 10.75 -2.38
C VAL A 205 -7.16 10.58 -1.45
N SER A 206 -6.32 11.61 -1.31
CA SER A 206 -5.20 11.61 -0.37
C SER A 206 -5.67 11.42 1.08
N GLN A 207 -6.67 12.18 1.53
CA GLN A 207 -7.24 12.04 2.87
C GLN A 207 -7.88 10.65 3.09
N GLN A 208 -8.52 10.08 2.07
CA GLN A 208 -9.06 8.72 2.11
C GLN A 208 -7.92 7.70 2.27
N SER A 209 -6.86 7.82 1.47
CA SER A 209 -5.71 6.93 1.49
C SER A 209 -4.97 6.98 2.84
N GLU A 210 -4.78 8.18 3.42
CA GLU A 210 -4.22 8.35 4.77
C GLU A 210 -5.04 7.56 5.81
N LEU A 211 -6.36 7.76 5.85
CA LEU A 211 -7.24 7.09 6.81
C LEU A 211 -7.22 5.57 6.65
N LEU A 212 -7.31 5.08 5.41
CA LEU A 212 -7.30 3.64 5.12
C LEU A 212 -5.99 2.98 5.55
N ASN A 213 -4.87 3.66 5.37
CA ASN A 213 -3.58 3.13 5.79
C ASN A 213 -3.42 3.14 7.31
N LEU A 214 -3.93 4.15 8.00
CA LEU A 214 -3.91 4.22 9.47
C LEU A 214 -4.84 3.18 10.12
N MET A 215 -6.01 2.92 9.56
CA MET A 215 -7.01 2.05 10.18
C MET A 215 -7.00 0.60 9.66
N ALA A 216 -6.75 0.41 8.38
CA ALA A 216 -6.85 -0.89 7.72
C ALA A 216 -5.49 -1.42 7.23
N HIS A 217 -4.39 -0.75 7.53
CA HIS A 217 -3.02 -1.15 7.20
C HIS A 217 -2.86 -1.57 5.73
N ARG A 218 -3.49 -0.84 4.81
CA ARG A 218 -3.62 -1.24 3.41
C ARG A 218 -2.36 -1.06 2.56
N ARG A 219 -1.34 -0.33 3.03
CA ARG A 219 -0.17 0.09 2.24
C ARG A 219 0.46 -1.05 1.43
N VAL A 220 0.80 -2.16 2.09
CA VAL A 220 1.45 -3.28 1.39
C VAL A 220 0.51 -3.98 0.41
N ALA A 221 -0.75 -4.16 0.78
CA ALA A 221 -1.73 -4.73 -0.13
C ALA A 221 -1.94 -3.82 -1.35
N SER A 222 -2.00 -2.49 -1.16
CA SER A 222 -2.09 -1.51 -2.24
C SER A 222 -0.87 -1.54 -3.15
N ASN A 223 0.35 -1.68 -2.62
CA ASN A 223 1.56 -1.80 -3.44
C ASN A 223 1.49 -3.00 -4.39
N ILE A 224 1.04 -4.16 -3.89
CA ILE A 224 0.86 -5.38 -4.72
C ILE A 224 -0.21 -5.14 -5.80
N GLU A 225 -1.29 -4.46 -5.46
CA GLU A 225 -2.38 -4.13 -6.36
C GLU A 225 -1.93 -3.14 -7.44
N HIS A 226 -1.21 -2.08 -7.07
CA HIS A 226 -0.65 -1.10 -7.99
C HIS A 226 0.33 -1.74 -8.99
N ARG A 227 1.18 -2.65 -8.51
CA ARG A 227 2.10 -3.39 -9.38
C ARG A 227 1.36 -4.20 -10.44
N LYS A 228 0.29 -4.90 -10.06
CA LYS A 228 -0.55 -5.65 -11.01
C LYS A 228 -1.20 -4.74 -12.07
N ILE A 229 -1.63 -3.54 -11.68
CA ILE A 229 -2.17 -2.55 -12.62
C ILE A 229 -1.07 -2.11 -13.59
N ALA A 230 0.11 -1.74 -13.09
CA ALA A 230 1.24 -1.29 -13.91
C ALA A 230 1.71 -2.38 -14.88
N GLU A 231 1.83 -3.62 -14.44
CA GLU A 231 2.21 -4.78 -15.26
C GLU A 231 1.18 -5.05 -16.37
N ALA A 232 -0.11 -4.96 -16.08
CA ALA A 232 -1.16 -5.11 -17.09
C ALA A 232 -1.13 -3.98 -18.12
N ILE A 233 -0.84 -2.74 -17.70
CA ILE A 233 -0.64 -1.60 -18.59
C ILE A 233 0.62 -1.81 -19.45
N GLU A 234 1.73 -2.23 -18.86
CA GLU A 234 2.97 -2.55 -19.56
C GLU A 234 2.75 -3.61 -20.64
N ALA A 235 2.03 -4.69 -20.31
CA ALA A 235 1.67 -5.76 -21.25
C ALA A 235 0.74 -5.32 -22.37
N GLY A 236 0.15 -4.12 -22.31
CA GLY A 236 -0.85 -3.66 -23.28
C GLY A 236 -2.19 -4.35 -23.16
N SER A 237 -2.48 -4.98 -22.03
CA SER A 237 -3.71 -5.71 -21.79
C SER A 237 -4.81 -4.77 -21.27
N GLU A 238 -5.70 -4.31 -22.17
CA GLU A 238 -6.82 -3.44 -21.81
C GLU A 238 -7.69 -4.07 -20.71
N ASP A 239 -8.15 -5.30 -20.94
CA ASP A 239 -9.03 -6.00 -20.00
C ASP A 239 -8.30 -6.31 -18.69
N GLY A 240 -7.03 -6.71 -18.75
CA GLY A 240 -6.21 -6.95 -17.58
C GLY A 240 -6.04 -5.70 -16.71
N ALA A 241 -5.77 -4.54 -17.33
CA ALA A 241 -5.64 -3.26 -16.64
C ALA A 241 -6.97 -2.81 -16.01
N ARG A 242 -8.09 -2.97 -16.72
CA ARG A 242 -9.43 -2.70 -16.16
C ARG A 242 -9.73 -3.57 -14.95
N GLN A 243 -9.53 -4.88 -15.06
CA GLN A 243 -9.78 -5.83 -13.98
C GLN A 243 -8.90 -5.58 -12.76
N ALA A 244 -7.61 -5.29 -12.98
CA ALA A 244 -6.69 -4.98 -11.88
C ALA A 244 -7.09 -3.69 -11.14
N MET A 245 -7.47 -2.63 -11.86
CA MET A 245 -7.94 -1.38 -11.28
C MET A 245 -9.28 -1.57 -10.55
N GLU A 246 -10.23 -2.27 -11.13
CA GLU A 246 -11.52 -2.59 -10.50
C GLU A 246 -11.34 -3.39 -9.21
N ALA A 247 -10.46 -4.39 -9.23
CA ALA A 247 -10.13 -5.18 -8.04
C ALA A 247 -9.51 -4.33 -6.93
N HIS A 248 -8.58 -3.42 -7.29
CA HIS A 248 -7.98 -2.46 -6.35
C HIS A 248 -9.04 -1.56 -5.71
N LEU A 249 -9.85 -0.88 -6.51
CA LEU A 249 -10.91 0.01 -6.01
C LEU A 249 -11.98 -0.73 -5.22
N GLY A 250 -12.30 -1.98 -5.59
CA GLY A 250 -13.18 -2.86 -4.83
C GLY A 250 -12.68 -3.13 -3.42
N LYS A 251 -11.37 -3.37 -3.25
CA LYS A 251 -10.75 -3.57 -1.93
C LYS A 251 -10.65 -2.27 -1.13
N VAL A 252 -10.43 -1.14 -1.79
CA VAL A 252 -10.53 0.19 -1.16
C VAL A 252 -11.93 0.40 -0.60
N LYS A 253 -12.97 0.11 -1.41
CA LYS A 253 -14.37 0.19 -0.98
C LYS A 253 -14.67 -0.71 0.23
N GLN A 254 -14.22 -1.97 0.22
CA GLN A 254 -14.39 -2.90 1.34
C GLN A 254 -13.75 -2.35 2.63
N ALA A 255 -12.54 -1.79 2.55
CA ALA A 255 -11.86 -1.21 3.69
C ALA A 255 -12.59 0.03 4.23
N VAL A 256 -13.10 0.92 3.37
CA VAL A 256 -13.93 2.06 3.79
C VAL A 256 -15.19 1.58 4.51
N THR A 257 -15.90 0.61 3.93
CA THR A 257 -17.14 0.05 4.53
C THR A 257 -16.86 -0.57 5.90
N SER A 258 -15.75 -1.30 6.05
CA SER A 258 -15.34 -1.87 7.34
C SER A 258 -15.06 -0.80 8.41
N ILE A 259 -14.51 0.36 8.02
CA ILE A 259 -14.26 1.48 8.94
C ILE A 259 -15.58 2.15 9.38
N MET A 260 -16.54 2.26 8.46
CA MET A 260 -17.85 2.88 8.72
C MET A 260 -18.78 2.01 9.54
N GLY A 261 -18.51 0.70 9.68
CA GLY A 261 -19.41 -0.28 10.27
C GLY A 261 -20.47 -0.78 9.27
N ASP A 262 -21.12 -1.90 9.61
CA ASP A 262 -22.11 -2.58 8.74
C ASP A 262 -23.42 -1.79 8.53
N ASP A 263 -23.61 -0.65 9.20
CA ASP A 263 -24.85 0.16 9.19
C ASP A 263 -24.95 1.11 7.98
N ALA A 264 -23.98 1.09 7.07
CA ALA A 264 -23.98 1.93 5.85
C ALA A 264 -24.54 1.17 4.62
N ARG A 265 -25.64 0.39 4.83
CA ARG A 265 -26.41 -0.24 3.73
C ARG A 265 -27.54 0.66 3.27
#